data_fbfa34489838b0dc56319ac6b4a5af09
#
_entry.id   fbfa34489838b0dc56319ac6b4a5af09
#
_cell.length_a   1.000
_cell.length_b   1.000
_cell.length_c   1.000
_cell.angle_alpha   90.00
_cell.angle_beta   90.00
_cell.angle_gamma   90.00
#
_symmetry.space_group_name_H-M   'P 1'
#
loop_
_entity.id
_entity.type
_entity.pdbx_description
1 polymer ?
#
loop_
_entity_poly.entity_id
_entity_poly.type
_entity_poly.pdbx_seq_one_letter_code
_entity_poly.pdbx_strand_id
1 'polypeptide(L)'
;MSNWKTLNANYVYKTAFGNLRKDTCELPDGQIIEEYYVNEYADWVNAIVLTKEKQIVLVKQYRYAAQDFFLEIPAGKPEEDEAYEHAILREVKEETGFISEKQPILLGEFYVNPATQTNKVVSFLIVDAHKAFDQELDPTEFIDVQLVDLNDMETMIATGEINQLFTVSAYYMSKSLLTK
;
A
#
# COMPACT_ATOMS: atom_id res chain seq x y z
N MET A 1 14.83 1.91 27.07
CA MET A 1 15.36 2.89 26.09
C MET A 1 14.55 4.16 26.23
N SER A 2 15.17 5.33 26.23
CA SER A 2 14.48 6.62 26.22
C SER A 2 14.25 7.08 24.79
N ASN A 3 13.19 7.87 24.58
CA ASN A 3 12.88 8.45 23.26
C ASN A 3 13.90 9.54 22.90
N TRP A 4 14.09 9.74 21.61
CA TRP A 4 14.82 10.91 21.11
C TRP A 4 13.95 12.16 21.31
N LYS A 5 14.60 13.31 21.44
CA LYS A 5 13.90 14.60 21.53
C LYS A 5 14.06 15.36 20.24
N THR A 6 12.98 15.88 19.70
CA THR A 6 13.01 16.85 18.61
C THR A 6 13.32 18.22 19.23
N LEU A 7 14.45 18.82 18.85
CA LEU A 7 14.87 20.15 19.29
C LEU A 7 14.36 21.24 18.36
N ASN A 8 14.34 20.96 17.06
CA ASN A 8 13.86 21.87 16.03
C ASN A 8 13.33 21.05 14.85
N ALA A 9 12.35 21.60 14.11
CA ALA A 9 11.76 20.97 12.93
C ALA A 9 11.40 22.04 11.89
N ASN A 10 11.94 21.91 10.69
CA ASN A 10 11.68 22.84 9.59
C ASN A 10 11.32 22.06 8.32
N TYR A 11 10.33 22.56 7.59
CA TYR A 11 10.01 22.00 6.29
C TYR A 11 11.00 22.47 5.22
N VAL A 12 11.58 21.54 4.49
CA VAL A 12 12.39 21.80 3.30
C VAL A 12 11.45 22.12 2.13
N TYR A 13 10.37 21.34 2.00
CA TYR A 13 9.25 21.64 1.08
C TYR A 13 7.95 21.04 1.61
N LYS A 14 6.82 21.58 1.10
CA LYS A 14 5.47 21.05 1.28
C LYS A 14 4.77 20.98 -0.06
N THR A 15 4.12 19.87 -0.35
CA THR A 15 3.34 19.65 -1.58
C THR A 15 2.09 18.84 -1.29
N ALA A 16 1.16 18.79 -2.24
CA ALA A 16 -0.01 17.92 -2.15
C ALA A 16 0.35 16.41 -2.16
N PHE A 17 1.56 16.05 -2.61
CA PHE A 17 2.01 14.66 -2.69
C PHE A 17 2.79 14.18 -1.47
N GLY A 18 3.22 15.10 -0.61
CA GLY A 18 3.99 14.82 0.58
C GLY A 18 4.94 15.97 0.94
N ASN A 19 5.47 15.90 2.15
CA ASN A 19 6.36 16.92 2.69
C ASN A 19 7.72 16.32 3.00
N LEU A 20 8.78 17.14 2.92
CA LEU A 20 10.07 16.82 3.49
C LEU A 20 10.37 17.76 4.65
N ARG A 21 10.57 17.19 5.84
CA ARG A 21 10.95 17.91 7.05
C ARG A 21 12.42 17.60 7.40
N LYS A 22 13.14 18.62 7.87
CA LYS A 22 14.47 18.51 8.43
C LYS A 22 14.40 18.82 9.92
N ASP A 23 14.76 17.85 10.75
CA ASP A 23 14.72 17.94 12.21
C ASP A 23 16.13 17.96 12.79
N THR A 24 16.29 18.66 13.90
CA THR A 24 17.44 18.53 14.81
C THR A 24 16.98 17.67 15.99
N CYS A 25 17.67 16.57 16.26
CA CYS A 25 17.28 15.59 17.27
C CYS A 25 18.38 15.40 18.32
N GLU A 26 17.98 15.24 19.60
CA GLU A 26 18.86 14.82 20.68
C GLU A 26 18.64 13.33 20.97
N LEU A 27 19.72 12.55 20.92
CA LEU A 27 19.73 11.13 21.26
C LEU A 27 19.68 10.93 22.79
N PRO A 28 19.40 9.71 23.27
CA PRO A 28 19.34 9.40 24.71
C PRO A 28 20.63 9.64 25.48
N ASP A 29 21.77 9.64 24.80
CA ASP A 29 23.11 9.90 25.37
C ASP A 29 23.54 11.37 25.28
N GLY A 30 22.66 12.25 24.77
CA GLY A 30 22.93 13.69 24.62
C GLY A 30 23.60 14.08 23.30
N GLN A 31 23.91 13.12 22.42
CA GLN A 31 24.43 13.47 21.09
C GLN A 31 23.34 14.18 20.27
N ILE A 32 23.76 15.12 19.43
CA ILE A 32 22.87 15.88 18.54
C ILE A 32 23.05 15.40 17.10
N ILE A 33 21.93 15.11 16.45
CA ILE A 33 21.84 14.97 15.00
C ILE A 33 21.27 16.28 14.47
N GLU A 34 22.08 17.05 13.77
CA GLU A 34 21.69 18.38 13.27
C GLU A 34 20.71 18.31 12.09
N GLU A 35 20.77 17.24 11.30
CA GLU A 35 19.97 17.07 10.10
C GLU A 35 19.41 15.64 10.01
N TYR A 36 18.19 15.45 10.48
CA TYR A 36 17.41 14.22 10.29
C TYR A 36 16.25 14.50 9.34
N TYR A 37 16.26 13.83 8.20
CA TYR A 37 15.25 14.07 7.16
C TYR A 37 14.08 13.10 7.30
N VAL A 38 12.86 13.65 7.39
CA VAL A 38 11.62 12.91 7.55
C VAL A 38 10.70 13.21 6.36
N ASN A 39 10.31 12.17 5.63
CA ASN A 39 9.26 12.26 4.63
C ASN A 39 7.90 12.05 5.31
N GLU A 40 6.98 12.97 5.09
CA GLU A 40 5.61 12.88 5.57
C GLU A 40 4.69 12.62 4.36
N TYR A 41 4.15 11.41 4.28
CA TYR A 41 3.19 10.98 3.27
C TYR A 41 1.86 10.62 3.93
N ALA A 42 0.79 10.60 3.13
CA ALA A 42 -0.47 10.00 3.55
C ALA A 42 -0.30 8.48 3.74
N ASP A 43 -1.15 7.90 4.58
CA ASP A 43 -1.26 6.45 4.69
C ASP A 43 -1.80 5.85 3.38
N TRP A 44 -1.55 4.55 3.19
CA TRP A 44 -2.02 3.78 2.05
C TRP A 44 -2.86 2.61 2.53
N VAL A 45 -3.86 2.26 1.71
CA VAL A 45 -4.60 1.00 1.84
C VAL A 45 -4.31 0.11 0.65
N ASN A 46 -4.27 -1.20 0.86
CA ASN A 46 -4.18 -2.18 -0.22
C ASN A 46 -4.91 -3.47 0.12
N ALA A 47 -5.25 -4.27 -0.87
CA ALA A 47 -5.91 -5.55 -0.63
C ALA A 47 -5.45 -6.67 -1.57
N ILE A 48 -5.30 -7.85 -0.99
CA ILE A 48 -5.41 -9.11 -1.73
C ILE A 48 -6.89 -9.31 -2.03
N VAL A 49 -7.24 -9.32 -3.31
CA VAL A 49 -8.63 -9.51 -3.78
C VAL A 49 -8.73 -10.89 -4.43
N LEU A 50 -9.42 -11.81 -3.75
CA LEU A 50 -9.62 -13.19 -4.18
C LEU A 50 -11.02 -13.39 -4.76
N THR A 51 -11.10 -13.85 -6.01
CA THR A 51 -12.36 -14.23 -6.65
C THR A 51 -12.85 -15.60 -6.16
N LYS A 52 -14.13 -15.92 -6.48
CA LYS A 52 -14.71 -17.26 -6.20
C LYS A 52 -14.00 -18.36 -6.98
N GLU A 53 -13.43 -18.03 -8.14
CA GLU A 53 -12.67 -18.93 -9.01
C GLU A 53 -11.23 -19.12 -8.58
N LYS A 54 -10.87 -18.62 -7.39
CA LYS A 54 -9.50 -18.70 -6.82
C LYS A 54 -8.45 -17.96 -7.64
N GLN A 55 -8.83 -16.84 -8.24
CA GLN A 55 -7.91 -15.92 -8.90
C GLN A 55 -7.68 -14.69 -8.03
N ILE A 56 -6.45 -14.19 -8.01
CA ILE A 56 -6.08 -12.91 -7.39
C ILE A 56 -6.23 -11.82 -8.46
N VAL A 57 -6.93 -10.75 -8.10
CA VAL A 57 -7.05 -9.56 -8.94
C VAL A 57 -5.81 -8.70 -8.73
N LEU A 58 -5.03 -8.52 -9.77
CA LEU A 58 -3.86 -7.66 -9.80
C LEU A 58 -4.06 -6.50 -10.78
N VAL A 59 -3.30 -5.45 -10.58
CA VAL A 59 -3.25 -4.27 -11.43
C VAL A 59 -1.84 -4.12 -11.99
N LYS A 60 -1.71 -3.89 -13.29
CA LYS A 60 -0.44 -3.59 -13.95
C LYS A 60 -0.39 -2.11 -14.28
N GLN A 61 0.62 -1.42 -13.76
CA GLN A 61 0.79 0.01 -13.99
C GLN A 61 2.27 0.41 -14.07
N TYR A 62 2.54 1.52 -14.76
CA TYR A 62 3.88 2.09 -14.85
C TYR A 62 4.19 2.93 -13.62
N ARG A 63 5.31 2.65 -12.95
CA ARG A 63 5.80 3.44 -11.82
C ARG A 63 6.98 4.31 -12.27
N TYR A 64 6.71 5.59 -12.47
CA TYR A 64 7.70 6.54 -13.02
C TYR A 64 9.02 6.58 -12.24
N ALA A 65 8.96 6.52 -10.90
CA ALA A 65 10.17 6.57 -10.07
C ALA A 65 11.10 5.35 -10.28
N ALA A 66 10.53 4.19 -10.58
CA ALA A 66 11.27 2.96 -10.89
C ALA A 66 11.51 2.79 -12.39
N GLN A 67 10.84 3.58 -13.23
CA GLN A 67 10.88 3.53 -14.69
C GLN A 67 10.54 2.14 -15.27
N ASP A 68 9.59 1.44 -14.64
CA ASP A 68 9.17 0.10 -15.06
C ASP A 68 7.69 -0.14 -14.76
N PHE A 69 7.15 -1.22 -15.34
CA PHE A 69 5.80 -1.70 -15.06
C PHE A 69 5.84 -2.69 -13.89
N PHE A 70 4.89 -2.54 -12.99
CA PHE A 70 4.73 -3.42 -11.84
C PHE A 70 3.38 -4.10 -11.88
N LEU A 71 3.39 -5.37 -11.47
CA LEU A 71 2.18 -6.13 -11.17
C LEU A 71 1.96 -6.06 -9.65
N GLU A 72 0.88 -5.39 -9.27
CA GLU A 72 0.60 -5.01 -7.89
C GLU A 72 -0.83 -5.41 -7.49
N ILE A 73 -1.10 -5.46 -6.20
CA ILE A 73 -2.47 -5.52 -5.68
C ILE A 73 -3.10 -4.12 -5.75
N PRO A 74 -4.43 -4.01 -5.90
CA PRO A 74 -5.13 -2.73 -5.84
C PRO A 74 -4.80 -1.97 -4.56
N ALA A 75 -4.55 -0.66 -4.70
CA ALA A 75 -4.08 0.18 -3.60
C ALA A 75 -4.33 1.66 -3.85
N GLY A 76 -4.70 2.39 -2.82
CA GLY A 76 -4.84 3.83 -2.92
C GLY A 76 -4.72 4.56 -1.60
N LYS A 77 -5.11 5.83 -1.59
CA LYS A 77 -5.07 6.68 -0.40
C LYS A 77 -6.48 6.84 0.17
N PRO A 78 -6.66 6.76 1.49
CA PRO A 78 -7.89 7.20 2.11
C PRO A 78 -8.14 8.69 1.80
N GLU A 79 -9.39 9.04 1.58
CA GLU A 79 -9.84 10.43 1.56
C GLU A 79 -9.85 11.03 2.98
N GLU A 80 -10.07 12.35 3.10
CA GLU A 80 -10.16 13.01 4.39
C GLU A 80 -11.32 12.41 5.21
N ASP A 81 -11.03 11.97 6.42
CA ASP A 81 -11.97 11.30 7.35
C ASP A 81 -12.56 9.97 6.84
N GLU A 82 -12.01 9.37 5.79
CA GLU A 82 -12.44 8.07 5.28
C GLU A 82 -11.82 6.92 6.12
N ALA A 83 -12.67 5.98 6.56
CA ALA A 83 -12.18 4.76 7.21
C ALA A 83 -11.43 3.87 6.22
N TYR A 84 -10.36 3.21 6.67
CA TYR A 84 -9.50 2.39 5.80
C TYR A 84 -10.27 1.27 5.08
N GLU A 85 -11.27 0.68 5.74
CA GLU A 85 -12.13 -0.35 5.14
C GLU A 85 -12.99 0.19 3.98
N HIS A 86 -13.45 1.43 4.10
CA HIS A 86 -14.22 2.07 3.02
C HIS A 86 -13.30 2.48 1.88
N ALA A 87 -12.14 3.05 2.21
CA ALA A 87 -11.12 3.44 1.22
C ALA A 87 -10.72 2.25 0.34
N ILE A 88 -10.40 1.10 0.95
CA ILE A 88 -9.96 -0.06 0.15
C ILE A 88 -11.08 -0.64 -0.72
N LEU A 89 -12.32 -0.61 -0.27
CA LEU A 89 -13.46 -1.06 -1.09
C LEU A 89 -13.70 -0.12 -2.27
N ARG A 90 -13.57 1.20 -2.06
CA ARG A 90 -13.66 2.21 -3.11
C ARG A 90 -12.54 2.02 -4.14
N GLU A 91 -11.28 1.97 -3.72
CA GLU A 91 -10.10 1.80 -4.59
C GLU A 91 -10.18 0.52 -5.43
N VAL A 92 -10.54 -0.62 -4.81
CA VAL A 92 -10.71 -1.89 -5.54
C VAL A 92 -11.78 -1.76 -6.63
N LYS A 93 -12.91 -1.10 -6.33
CA LYS A 93 -13.97 -0.87 -7.31
C LYS A 93 -13.49 0.05 -8.44
N GLU A 94 -12.85 1.18 -8.11
CA GLU A 94 -12.38 2.19 -9.07
C GLU A 94 -11.29 1.63 -9.99
N GLU A 95 -10.24 1.03 -9.40
CA GLU A 95 -9.11 0.49 -10.16
C GLU A 95 -9.44 -0.77 -10.97
N THR A 96 -10.39 -1.59 -10.50
CA THR A 96 -10.59 -2.93 -11.08
C THR A 96 -11.99 -3.25 -11.53
N GLY A 97 -13.00 -2.54 -11.05
CA GLY A 97 -14.42 -2.87 -11.25
C GLY A 97 -14.91 -4.08 -10.45
N PHE A 98 -14.06 -4.64 -9.56
CA PHE A 98 -14.42 -5.75 -8.69
C PHE A 98 -15.05 -5.27 -7.39
N ILE A 99 -16.01 -6.03 -6.89
CA ILE A 99 -16.64 -5.84 -5.58
C ILE A 99 -16.78 -7.17 -4.85
N SER A 100 -17.07 -7.10 -3.55
CA SER A 100 -17.45 -8.25 -2.73
C SER A 100 -18.58 -7.87 -1.77
N GLU A 101 -19.49 -8.82 -1.51
CA GLU A 101 -20.52 -8.71 -0.46
C GLU A 101 -19.94 -9.01 0.95
N LYS A 102 -18.69 -9.43 1.02
CA LYS A 102 -18.02 -9.72 2.28
C LYS A 102 -17.28 -8.48 2.79
N GLN A 103 -17.24 -8.32 4.11
CA GLN A 103 -16.42 -7.29 4.73
C GLN A 103 -14.93 -7.59 4.51
N PRO A 104 -14.10 -6.57 4.24
CA PRO A 104 -12.66 -6.74 4.14
C PRO A 104 -12.09 -7.24 5.47
N ILE A 105 -11.16 -8.18 5.39
CA ILE A 105 -10.47 -8.75 6.56
C ILE A 105 -9.16 -7.99 6.73
N LEU A 106 -8.99 -7.29 7.84
CA LEU A 106 -7.73 -6.60 8.16
C LEU A 106 -6.60 -7.63 8.34
N LEU A 107 -5.54 -7.49 7.56
CA LEU A 107 -4.31 -8.27 7.68
C LEU A 107 -3.32 -7.60 8.64
N GLY A 108 -3.28 -6.27 8.66
CA GLY A 108 -2.47 -5.50 9.58
C GLY A 108 -2.18 -4.07 9.11
N GLU A 109 -1.59 -3.29 10.02
CA GLU A 109 -1.08 -1.94 9.79
C GLU A 109 0.44 -1.94 9.95
N PHE A 110 1.16 -1.40 8.99
CA PHE A 110 2.63 -1.45 8.97
C PHE A 110 3.22 -0.09 8.59
N TYR A 111 4.27 0.33 9.30
CA TYR A 111 5.06 1.47 8.85
C TYR A 111 5.83 1.11 7.58
N VAL A 112 5.78 1.98 6.56
CA VAL A 112 6.43 1.75 5.27
C VAL A 112 7.95 1.74 5.42
N ASN A 113 8.49 2.79 6.02
CA ASN A 113 9.91 2.90 6.37
C ASN A 113 10.08 3.80 7.60
N PRO A 114 9.96 3.28 8.83
CA PRO A 114 9.95 4.09 10.05
C PRO A 114 11.26 4.83 10.33
N ALA A 115 12.33 4.53 9.59
CA ALA A 115 13.58 5.27 9.70
C ALA A 115 13.53 6.65 8.99
N THR A 116 12.67 6.81 7.98
CA THR A 116 12.65 8.01 7.14
C THR A 116 11.26 8.52 6.78
N GLN A 117 10.19 7.76 7.13
CA GLN A 117 8.83 8.07 6.73
C GLN A 117 7.85 7.92 7.89
N THR A 118 6.77 8.71 7.87
CA THR A 118 5.76 8.70 8.93
C THR A 118 4.55 7.82 8.64
N ASN A 119 4.33 7.51 7.35
CA ASN A 119 3.11 6.86 6.89
C ASN A 119 3.10 5.34 7.10
N LYS A 120 1.90 4.81 7.09
CA LYS A 120 1.61 3.38 7.16
C LYS A 120 1.04 2.88 5.85
N VAL A 121 1.06 1.56 5.70
CA VAL A 121 0.21 0.80 4.80
C VAL A 121 -0.73 -0.08 5.63
N VAL A 122 -2.01 -0.06 5.31
CA VAL A 122 -3.04 -0.91 5.93
C VAL A 122 -3.49 -1.92 4.91
N SER A 123 -3.22 -3.19 5.18
CA SER A 123 -3.44 -4.28 4.24
C SER A 123 -4.67 -5.09 4.59
N PHE A 124 -5.44 -5.45 3.57
CA PHE A 124 -6.68 -6.21 3.70
C PHE A 124 -6.68 -7.48 2.83
N LEU A 125 -7.58 -8.39 3.16
CA LEU A 125 -8.01 -9.49 2.30
C LEU A 125 -9.50 -9.31 1.99
N ILE A 126 -9.85 -9.30 0.70
CA ILE A 126 -11.23 -9.29 0.20
C ILE A 126 -11.46 -10.62 -0.50
N VAL A 127 -12.46 -11.37 -0.07
CA VAL A 127 -12.79 -12.70 -0.61
C VAL A 127 -14.12 -12.67 -1.38
N ASP A 128 -14.37 -13.71 -2.18
CA ASP A 128 -15.57 -13.86 -2.99
C ASP A 128 -15.83 -12.69 -3.96
N ALA A 129 -14.77 -12.03 -4.40
CA ALA A 129 -14.88 -10.90 -5.30
C ALA A 129 -15.37 -11.32 -6.71
N HIS A 130 -16.09 -10.42 -7.36
CA HIS A 130 -16.54 -10.58 -8.73
C HIS A 130 -16.55 -9.23 -9.45
N LYS A 131 -16.36 -9.25 -10.77
CA LYS A 131 -16.44 -8.03 -11.57
C LYS A 131 -17.89 -7.62 -11.75
N ALA A 132 -18.23 -6.39 -11.36
CA ALA A 132 -19.59 -5.83 -11.44
C ALA A 132 -19.64 -4.50 -12.20
N PHE A 133 -18.51 -3.80 -12.34
CA PHE A 133 -18.42 -2.49 -12.94
C PHE A 133 -17.25 -2.38 -13.93
N ASP A 134 -17.25 -1.36 -14.75
CA ASP A 134 -16.06 -0.90 -15.46
C ASP A 134 -15.15 -0.14 -14.49
N GLN A 135 -13.89 0.06 -14.86
CA GLN A 135 -12.94 0.89 -14.09
C GLN A 135 -13.37 2.36 -14.12
N GLU A 136 -13.17 3.05 -13.01
CA GLU A 136 -13.41 4.49 -12.85
C GLU A 136 -12.09 5.19 -12.47
N LEU A 137 -11.10 5.15 -13.38
CA LEU A 137 -9.74 5.64 -13.13
C LEU A 137 -9.64 7.16 -13.13
N ASP A 138 -8.75 7.68 -12.31
CA ASP A 138 -8.35 9.10 -12.37
C ASP A 138 -7.68 9.44 -13.72
N PRO A 139 -7.75 10.70 -14.18
CA PRO A 139 -7.19 11.10 -15.49
C PRO A 139 -5.68 10.83 -15.67
N THR A 140 -4.96 10.59 -14.58
CA THR A 140 -3.52 10.28 -14.57
C THR A 140 -3.21 8.81 -14.34
N GLU A 141 -4.23 7.97 -14.20
CA GLU A 141 -4.09 6.53 -13.97
C GLU A 141 -4.24 5.75 -15.27
N PHE A 142 -3.30 4.85 -15.49
CA PHE A 142 -3.28 3.91 -16.61
C PHE A 142 -3.04 2.52 -16.04
N ILE A 143 -4.11 1.80 -15.79
CA ILE A 143 -4.14 0.52 -15.05
C ILE A 143 -4.78 -0.56 -15.91
N ASP A 144 -4.06 -1.67 -16.11
CA ASP A 144 -4.57 -2.90 -16.70
C ASP A 144 -4.86 -3.94 -15.61
N VAL A 145 -6.07 -4.46 -15.56
CA VAL A 145 -6.46 -5.51 -14.61
C VAL A 145 -6.02 -6.88 -15.12
N GLN A 146 -5.34 -7.64 -14.26
CA GLN A 146 -4.94 -9.01 -14.53
C GLN A 146 -5.48 -9.97 -13.47
N LEU A 147 -5.94 -11.13 -13.91
CA LEU A 147 -6.37 -12.22 -13.04
C LEU A 147 -5.31 -13.32 -13.06
N VAL A 148 -4.78 -13.63 -11.89
CA VAL A 148 -3.72 -14.63 -11.71
C VAL A 148 -4.24 -15.75 -10.83
N ASP A 149 -4.01 -17.01 -11.22
CA ASP A 149 -4.36 -18.15 -10.36
C ASP A 149 -3.60 -18.06 -9.02
N LEU A 150 -4.33 -18.29 -7.93
CA LEU A 150 -3.75 -18.24 -6.59
C LEU A 150 -2.50 -19.14 -6.45
N ASN A 151 -2.48 -20.28 -7.15
CA ASN A 151 -1.35 -21.21 -7.10
C ASN A 151 -0.09 -20.69 -7.82
N ASP A 152 -0.22 -19.72 -8.73
CA ASP A 152 0.90 -19.16 -9.47
C ASP A 152 1.62 -18.04 -8.71
N MET A 153 0.97 -17.42 -7.72
CA MET A 153 1.47 -16.27 -6.99
C MET A 153 2.88 -16.48 -6.41
N GLU A 154 3.13 -17.63 -5.77
CA GLU A 154 4.45 -17.91 -5.18
C GLU A 154 5.54 -18.07 -6.24
N THR A 155 5.21 -18.66 -7.37
CA THR A 155 6.15 -18.78 -8.49
C THR A 155 6.47 -17.41 -9.07
N MET A 156 5.46 -16.57 -9.30
CA MET A 156 5.65 -15.21 -9.83
C MET A 156 6.46 -14.31 -8.87
N ILE A 157 6.27 -14.47 -7.56
CA ILE A 157 7.10 -13.80 -6.55
C ILE A 157 8.54 -14.33 -6.59
N ALA A 158 8.71 -15.64 -6.62
CA ALA A 158 10.03 -16.28 -6.60
C ALA A 158 10.85 -15.98 -7.87
N THR A 159 10.20 -15.80 -9.00
CA THR A 159 10.85 -15.43 -10.28
C THR A 159 11.07 -13.92 -10.44
N GLY A 160 10.51 -13.10 -9.54
CA GLY A 160 10.61 -11.63 -9.60
C GLY A 160 9.63 -10.97 -10.57
N GLU A 161 8.67 -11.69 -11.11
CA GLU A 161 7.58 -11.12 -11.91
C GLU A 161 6.66 -10.24 -11.03
N ILE A 162 6.43 -10.67 -9.78
CA ILE A 162 5.83 -9.84 -8.73
C ILE A 162 6.95 -9.48 -7.74
N ASN A 163 7.40 -8.23 -7.78
CA ASN A 163 8.53 -7.74 -6.97
C ASN A 163 8.23 -6.46 -6.19
N GLN A 164 6.98 -6.01 -6.17
CA GLN A 164 6.54 -4.87 -5.38
C GLN A 164 6.30 -5.32 -3.94
N LEU A 165 6.98 -4.65 -2.99
CA LEU A 165 7.06 -5.08 -1.58
C LEU A 165 5.70 -5.22 -0.90
N PHE A 166 4.76 -4.29 -1.12
CA PHE A 166 3.46 -4.32 -0.46
C PHE A 166 2.60 -5.49 -0.96
N THR A 167 2.67 -5.79 -2.25
CA THR A 167 2.01 -6.96 -2.85
C THR A 167 2.55 -8.26 -2.25
N VAL A 168 3.87 -8.39 -2.19
CA VAL A 168 4.54 -9.58 -1.62
C VAL A 168 4.19 -9.74 -0.14
N SER A 169 4.27 -8.66 0.66
CA SER A 169 3.98 -8.74 2.09
C SER A 169 2.52 -9.07 2.37
N ALA A 170 1.58 -8.40 1.69
CA ALA A 170 0.14 -8.65 1.86
C ALA A 170 -0.22 -10.09 1.46
N TYR A 171 0.38 -10.62 0.37
CA TYR A 171 0.18 -12.01 -0.04
C TYR A 171 0.60 -12.98 1.06
N TYR A 172 1.81 -12.87 1.59
CA TYR A 172 2.29 -13.78 2.64
C TYR A 172 1.51 -13.64 3.96
N MET A 173 1.03 -12.45 4.31
CA MET A 173 0.16 -12.27 5.47
C MET A 173 -1.21 -12.94 5.28
N SER A 174 -1.76 -12.90 4.08
CA SER A 174 -3.05 -13.51 3.77
C SER A 174 -2.98 -15.04 3.61
N LYS A 175 -1.80 -15.62 3.40
CA LYS A 175 -1.60 -17.02 3.02
C LYS A 175 -2.34 -18.03 3.91
N SER A 176 -2.31 -17.85 5.22
CA SER A 176 -3.00 -18.75 6.16
C SER A 176 -4.53 -18.67 6.09
N LEU A 177 -5.07 -17.60 5.52
CA LEU A 177 -6.50 -17.38 5.30
C LEU A 177 -6.96 -17.86 3.92
N LEU A 178 -6.06 -17.86 2.93
CA LEU A 178 -6.34 -18.27 1.55
C LEU A 178 -6.41 -19.79 1.38
N THR A 179 -5.81 -20.55 2.27
CA THR A 179 -5.74 -22.02 2.22
C THR A 179 -6.89 -22.74 2.95
N LYS A 180 -7.85 -21.99 3.46
CA LYS A 180 -9.07 -22.54 4.09
C LYS A 180 -10.24 -22.49 3.12
#